data_a3a05ee943403c541ec11e03076ceddb
#
_entry.id   a3a05ee943403c541ec11e03076ceddb
#
_cell.length_a   1.000
_cell.length_b   1.000
_cell.length_c   1.000
_cell.angle_alpha   90.00
_cell.angle_beta   90.00
_cell.angle_gamma   90.00
#
_symmetry.space_group_name_H-M   'P 1'
#
loop_
_entity.id
_entity.type
_entity.pdbx_description
1 polymer ?
#
loop_
_entity_poly.entity_id
_entity_poly.type
_entity_poly.pdbx_seq_one_letter_code
_entity_poly.pdbx_strand_id
1 'polypeptide(L)'
;MIYVGIDFSLTSPAICVCKNDEYTFISFFNDGGKDWKHSKSKSYRYHNDLCGIIDVIPYTRKINDSEYRSEQRTKMDDAIMIANLIIEKLKMIIDDEVIIGLEGFSYGSISSSTLDLAMYNSFLRMKLIENFGTDCLNIISPTEGKKMLFGKGSAKKDDMIQSFIDNRLGDDILIKSALWQYCKINGVDFKQPKPIDDLVDAYAILKSI
;
A
#
# COMPACT_ATOMS: atom_id res chain seq x y z
N MET A 1 16.77 -4.72 12.70
CA MET A 1 15.95 -5.40 11.65
C MET A 1 14.67 -4.62 11.44
N ILE A 2 14.33 -4.30 10.21
CA ILE A 2 13.12 -3.56 9.81
C ILE A 2 12.27 -4.47 8.92
N TYR A 3 10.96 -4.48 9.13
CA TYR A 3 10.01 -5.22 8.31
C TYR A 3 9.12 -4.24 7.53
N VAL A 4 8.89 -4.51 6.26
CA VAL A 4 8.08 -3.66 5.37
C VAL A 4 7.07 -4.50 4.63
N GLY A 5 5.79 -4.14 4.69
CA GLY A 5 4.75 -4.72 3.85
C GLY A 5 4.26 -3.67 2.84
N ILE A 6 4.19 -4.05 1.57
CA ILE A 6 3.77 -3.17 0.46
C ILE A 6 2.57 -3.79 -0.24
N ASP A 7 1.42 -3.13 -0.12
CA ASP A 7 0.27 -3.34 -1.00
C ASP A 7 0.40 -2.39 -2.19
N PHE A 8 0.68 -2.93 -3.37
CA PHE A 8 0.95 -2.13 -4.55
C PHE A 8 -0.26 -2.06 -5.49
N SER A 9 -0.78 -0.86 -5.65
CA SER A 9 -1.83 -0.56 -6.62
C SER A 9 -1.47 0.62 -7.52
N LEU A 10 -2.17 0.75 -8.66
CA LEU A 10 -1.91 1.83 -9.64
C LEU A 10 -2.34 3.23 -9.15
N THR A 11 -3.19 3.30 -8.15
CA THR A 11 -3.83 4.56 -7.72
C THR A 11 -3.62 4.92 -6.27
N SER A 12 -3.36 3.93 -5.43
CA SER A 12 -3.19 4.13 -3.98
C SER A 12 -2.29 3.06 -3.36
N PRO A 13 -0.99 3.01 -3.71
CA PRO A 13 -0.06 2.13 -3.01
C PRO A 13 -0.04 2.44 -1.51
N ALA A 14 0.09 1.39 -0.70
CA ALA A 14 0.17 1.51 0.74
C ALA A 14 1.38 0.75 1.30
N ILE A 15 1.97 1.28 2.35
CA ILE A 15 3.12 0.66 3.02
C ILE A 15 2.87 0.62 4.52
N CYS A 16 3.20 -0.50 5.12
CA CYS A 16 3.34 -0.66 6.55
C CYS A 16 4.80 -0.98 6.88
N VAL A 17 5.40 -0.23 7.80
CA VAL A 17 6.77 -0.46 8.29
C VAL A 17 6.71 -0.79 9.77
N CYS A 18 7.42 -1.84 10.18
CA CYS A 18 7.66 -2.16 11.59
C CYS A 18 9.15 -2.01 11.90
N LYS A 19 9.50 -1.09 12.79
CA LYS A 19 10.84 -0.84 13.29
C LYS A 19 10.80 -0.73 14.81
N ASN A 20 11.60 -1.53 15.52
CA ASN A 20 11.63 -1.54 16.98
C ASN A 20 10.23 -1.68 17.62
N ASP A 21 9.41 -2.55 17.06
CA ASP A 21 8.04 -2.80 17.49
C ASP A 21 7.07 -1.58 17.37
N GLU A 22 7.45 -0.58 16.57
CA GLU A 22 6.58 0.54 16.22
C GLU A 22 6.12 0.42 14.76
N TYR A 23 4.82 0.62 14.53
CA TYR A 23 4.22 0.58 13.20
C TYR A 23 4.02 1.98 12.62
N THR A 24 4.58 2.21 11.44
CA THR A 24 4.38 3.40 10.63
C THR A 24 3.62 3.03 9.35
N PHE A 25 2.60 3.80 9.03
CA PHE A 25 1.78 3.61 7.83
C PHE A 25 1.97 4.76 6.85
N ILE A 26 2.04 4.42 5.56
CA ILE A 26 2.26 5.38 4.48
C ILE A 26 1.24 5.08 3.39
N SER A 27 0.49 6.10 2.96
CA SER A 27 -0.43 6.02 1.84
C SER A 27 0.03 6.92 0.71
N PHE A 28 0.19 6.36 -0.47
CA PHE A 28 0.39 7.12 -1.71
C PHE A 28 -0.93 7.19 -2.44
N PHE A 29 -1.27 8.31 -3.06
CA PHE A 29 -2.49 8.39 -3.84
C PHE A 29 -2.37 9.35 -5.02
N ASN A 30 -3.04 8.98 -6.12
CA ASN A 30 -3.11 9.83 -7.29
C ASN A 30 -4.14 10.96 -7.07
N ASP A 31 -3.67 12.18 -6.95
CA ASP A 31 -4.50 13.37 -6.76
C ASP A 31 -5.11 13.91 -8.08
N GLY A 32 -4.67 13.39 -9.22
CA GLY A 32 -5.11 13.83 -10.55
C GLY A 32 -4.79 15.29 -10.83
N GLY A 33 -3.79 15.87 -10.16
CA GLY A 33 -3.40 17.28 -10.29
C GLY A 33 -4.42 18.25 -9.67
N LYS A 34 -5.26 17.79 -8.73
CA LYS A 34 -6.29 18.58 -8.06
C LYS A 34 -5.88 18.98 -6.66
N ASP A 35 -6.43 20.08 -6.18
CA ASP A 35 -6.32 20.44 -4.76
C ASP A 35 -7.18 19.48 -3.90
N TRP A 36 -6.56 18.37 -3.52
CA TRP A 36 -7.23 17.33 -2.77
C TRP A 36 -7.54 17.72 -1.32
N LYS A 37 -6.74 18.61 -0.71
CA LYS A 37 -6.93 19.04 0.69
C LYS A 37 -8.24 19.78 0.91
N HIS A 38 -8.71 20.51 -0.11
CA HIS A 38 -9.96 21.26 -0.07
C HIS A 38 -11.10 20.57 -0.82
N SER A 39 -10.88 19.36 -1.34
CA SER A 39 -11.87 18.61 -2.11
C SER A 39 -12.96 18.04 -1.21
N LYS A 40 -14.23 18.19 -1.64
CA LYS A 40 -15.39 17.55 -1.01
C LYS A 40 -15.57 16.08 -1.42
N SER A 41 -14.70 15.56 -2.31
CA SER A 41 -14.75 14.15 -2.71
C SER A 41 -14.46 13.25 -1.51
N LYS A 42 -15.30 12.23 -1.31
CA LYS A 42 -15.11 11.26 -0.22
C LYS A 42 -13.75 10.54 -0.28
N SER A 43 -13.25 10.27 -1.49
CA SER A 43 -11.94 9.65 -1.70
C SER A 43 -10.80 10.49 -1.11
N TYR A 44 -10.83 11.81 -1.30
CA TYR A 44 -9.81 12.71 -0.76
C TYR A 44 -10.02 13.01 0.73
N ARG A 45 -11.27 12.96 1.20
CA ARG A 45 -11.59 13.23 2.59
C ARG A 45 -10.85 12.29 3.55
N TYR A 46 -10.86 10.98 3.29
CA TYR A 46 -10.16 10.04 4.16
C TYR A 46 -8.64 10.24 4.17
N HIS A 47 -8.03 10.57 3.04
CA HIS A 47 -6.61 10.91 3.02
C HIS A 47 -6.33 12.17 3.85
N ASN A 48 -7.19 13.17 3.77
CA ASN A 48 -7.04 14.39 4.56
C ASN A 48 -7.25 14.15 6.06
N ASP A 49 -8.24 13.34 6.44
CA ASP A 49 -8.52 12.99 7.83
C ASP A 49 -7.37 12.15 8.46
N LEU A 50 -6.61 11.42 7.64
CA LEU A 50 -5.46 10.64 8.07
C LEU A 50 -4.14 11.41 8.10
N CYS A 51 -4.08 12.63 7.54
CA CYS A 51 -2.90 13.47 7.64
C CYS A 51 -2.52 13.75 9.10
N GLY A 52 -1.28 13.47 9.48
CA GLY A 52 -0.80 13.59 10.86
C GLY A 52 -0.99 12.33 11.71
N ILE A 53 -1.77 11.34 11.22
CA ILE A 53 -1.90 10.00 11.81
C ILE A 53 -0.96 9.04 11.10
N ILE A 54 -0.88 9.18 9.76
CA ILE A 54 0.01 8.45 8.87
C ILE A 54 0.70 9.43 7.91
N ASP A 55 1.70 8.95 7.18
CA ASP A 55 2.28 9.69 6.07
C ASP A 55 1.39 9.58 4.83
N VAL A 56 0.86 10.71 4.36
CA VAL A 56 0.05 10.80 3.14
C VAL A 56 0.84 11.49 2.04
N ILE A 57 1.18 10.76 0.98
CA ILE A 57 2.03 11.23 -0.12
C ILE A 57 1.22 11.31 -1.41
N PRO A 58 0.81 12.52 -1.85
CA PRO A 58 0.13 12.70 -3.11
C PRO A 58 1.12 12.59 -4.28
N TYR A 59 0.65 12.09 -5.41
CA TYR A 59 1.35 12.16 -6.69
C TYR A 59 0.35 12.39 -7.82
N THR A 60 0.82 12.98 -8.91
CA THR A 60 0.01 13.23 -10.09
C THR A 60 0.47 12.35 -11.23
N ARG A 61 -0.42 11.45 -11.70
CA ARG A 61 -0.18 10.70 -12.93
C ARG A 61 -0.41 11.59 -14.13
N LYS A 62 0.37 11.38 -15.18
CA LYS A 62 0.16 12.07 -16.44
C LYS A 62 -1.19 11.68 -17.04
N ILE A 63 -1.85 12.64 -17.71
CA ILE A 63 -3.08 12.37 -18.44
C ILE A 63 -2.73 11.53 -19.66
N ASN A 64 -3.44 10.42 -19.88
CA ASN A 64 -3.24 9.59 -21.04
C ASN A 64 -3.59 10.35 -22.32
N ASP A 65 -2.69 10.28 -23.30
CA ASP A 65 -2.97 10.71 -24.67
C ASP A 65 -3.81 9.65 -25.39
N SER A 66 -4.55 10.05 -26.41
CA SER A 66 -5.35 9.14 -27.22
C SER A 66 -4.53 8.28 -28.19
N GLU A 67 -3.26 8.64 -28.42
CA GLU A 67 -2.35 7.86 -29.26
C GLU A 67 -1.70 6.72 -28.45
N TYR A 68 -1.82 5.49 -28.93
CA TYR A 68 -1.30 4.28 -28.27
C TYR A 68 0.17 4.38 -27.84
N ARG A 69 1.05 4.88 -28.71
CA ARG A 69 2.49 4.99 -28.37
C ARG A 69 2.75 6.00 -27.27
N SER A 70 2.04 7.12 -27.29
CA SER A 70 2.11 8.15 -26.25
C SER A 70 1.56 7.62 -24.92
N GLU A 71 0.44 6.90 -24.95
CA GLU A 71 -0.13 6.26 -23.77
C GLU A 71 0.85 5.27 -23.14
N GLN A 72 1.51 4.40 -23.91
CA GLN A 72 2.46 3.44 -23.39
C GLN A 72 3.68 4.12 -22.73
N ARG A 73 4.21 5.19 -23.35
CA ARG A 73 5.30 5.98 -22.74
C ARG A 73 4.87 6.62 -21.42
N THR A 74 3.68 7.21 -21.39
CA THR A 74 3.11 7.82 -20.19
C THR A 74 2.97 6.80 -19.05
N LYS A 75 2.49 5.59 -19.35
CA LYS A 75 2.42 4.51 -18.36
C LYS A 75 3.79 4.11 -17.82
N MET A 76 4.81 4.04 -18.68
CA MET A 76 6.17 3.73 -18.24
C MET A 76 6.76 4.84 -17.35
N ASP A 77 6.58 6.11 -17.75
CA ASP A 77 7.02 7.26 -16.95
C ASP A 77 6.34 7.28 -15.57
N ASP A 78 5.03 7.02 -15.52
CA ASP A 78 4.27 6.92 -14.28
C ASP A 78 4.77 5.76 -13.39
N ALA A 79 5.05 4.59 -14.00
CA ALA A 79 5.58 3.43 -13.28
C ALA A 79 6.92 3.74 -12.61
N ILE A 80 7.82 4.38 -13.36
CA ILE A 80 9.14 4.81 -12.85
C ILE A 80 8.97 5.84 -11.74
N MET A 81 8.09 6.84 -11.94
CA MET A 81 7.83 7.88 -10.95
C MET A 81 7.32 7.29 -9.64
N ILE A 82 6.30 6.43 -9.68
CA ILE A 82 5.72 5.83 -8.47
C ILE A 82 6.74 4.94 -7.76
N ALA A 83 7.49 4.12 -8.51
CA ALA A 83 8.53 3.29 -7.94
C ALA A 83 9.61 4.13 -7.24
N ASN A 84 10.07 5.23 -7.86
CA ASN A 84 11.05 6.12 -7.26
C ASN A 84 10.52 6.79 -5.98
N LEU A 85 9.27 7.28 -5.98
CA LEU A 85 8.65 7.87 -4.78
C LEU A 85 8.62 6.87 -3.60
N ILE A 86 8.27 5.61 -3.87
CA ILE A 86 8.28 4.55 -2.87
C ILE A 86 9.70 4.32 -2.35
N ILE A 87 10.68 4.17 -3.25
CA ILE A 87 12.08 3.95 -2.86
C ILE A 87 12.65 5.12 -2.06
N GLU A 88 12.43 6.36 -2.49
CA GLU A 88 12.87 7.55 -1.77
C GLU A 88 12.30 7.57 -0.34
N LYS A 89 11.01 7.26 -0.19
CA LYS A 89 10.39 7.19 1.12
C LYS A 89 10.96 6.07 1.98
N LEU A 90 11.16 4.88 1.43
CA LEU A 90 11.76 3.76 2.14
C LEU A 90 13.21 4.06 2.59
N LYS A 91 14.03 4.71 1.75
CA LYS A 91 15.40 5.13 2.10
C LYS A 91 15.46 6.10 3.28
N MET A 92 14.43 6.89 3.51
CA MET A 92 14.37 7.79 4.66
C MET A 92 14.10 7.07 5.98
N ILE A 93 13.56 5.85 5.90
CA ILE A 93 13.11 5.07 7.08
C ILE A 93 14.04 3.90 7.36
N ILE A 94 14.55 3.26 6.31
CA ILE A 94 15.39 2.06 6.40
C ILE A 94 16.85 2.50 6.61
N ASP A 95 17.34 2.26 7.83
CA ASP A 95 18.70 2.55 8.26
C ASP A 95 19.42 1.30 8.82
N ASP A 96 18.81 0.12 8.65
CA ASP A 96 19.29 -1.17 9.14
C ASP A 96 18.91 -2.27 8.13
N GLU A 97 19.23 -3.51 8.45
CA GLU A 97 18.78 -4.69 7.71
C GLU A 97 17.24 -4.70 7.57
N VAL A 98 16.75 -5.01 6.37
CA VAL A 98 15.33 -4.97 6.05
C VAL A 98 14.84 -6.25 5.40
N ILE A 99 13.61 -6.64 5.74
CA ILE A 99 12.84 -7.67 5.04
C ILE A 99 11.60 -7.00 4.47
N ILE A 100 11.35 -7.16 3.16
CA ILE A 100 10.27 -6.51 2.43
C ILE A 100 9.31 -7.57 1.88
N GLY A 101 8.04 -7.51 2.28
CA GLY A 101 6.95 -8.22 1.64
C GLY A 101 6.29 -7.32 0.59
N LEU A 102 6.12 -7.82 -0.61
CA LEU A 102 5.39 -7.14 -1.68
C LEU A 102 4.27 -8.03 -2.18
N GLU A 103 3.05 -7.48 -2.33
CA GLU A 103 1.94 -8.24 -2.88
C GLU A 103 2.24 -8.72 -4.31
N GLY A 104 2.01 -10.02 -4.53
CA GLY A 104 2.09 -10.65 -5.84
C GLY A 104 0.80 -10.46 -6.65
N PHE A 105 0.74 -11.10 -7.83
CA PHE A 105 -0.42 -11.03 -8.70
C PHE A 105 -1.46 -12.10 -8.39
N SER A 106 -2.74 -11.72 -8.51
CA SER A 106 -3.84 -12.67 -8.60
C SER A 106 -4.01 -13.15 -10.04
N TYR A 107 -3.91 -14.45 -10.28
CA TYR A 107 -4.02 -15.05 -11.62
C TYR A 107 -5.46 -15.25 -12.09
N GLY A 108 -6.47 -14.75 -11.36
CA GLY A 108 -7.88 -15.07 -11.61
C GLY A 108 -8.53 -14.43 -12.85
N SER A 109 -7.97 -13.35 -13.39
CA SER A 109 -8.45 -12.71 -14.63
C SER A 109 -7.35 -11.87 -15.27
N ILE A 110 -7.16 -12.02 -16.59
CA ILE A 110 -6.28 -11.17 -17.38
C ILE A 110 -7.13 -10.05 -17.95
N SER A 111 -6.92 -8.83 -17.46
CA SER A 111 -7.50 -7.60 -17.99
C SER A 111 -6.37 -6.62 -18.37
N SER A 112 -6.68 -5.56 -19.11
CA SER A 112 -5.70 -4.51 -19.41
C SER A 112 -5.12 -3.88 -18.13
N SER A 113 -5.95 -3.70 -17.11
CA SER A 113 -5.50 -3.19 -15.80
C SER A 113 -4.56 -4.17 -15.08
N THR A 114 -4.73 -5.47 -15.26
CA THR A 114 -3.82 -6.49 -14.70
C THR A 114 -2.46 -6.42 -15.38
N LEU A 115 -2.42 -6.22 -16.69
CA LEU A 115 -1.16 -6.06 -17.44
C LEU A 115 -0.43 -4.76 -17.04
N ASP A 116 -1.17 -3.66 -16.91
CA ASP A 116 -0.60 -2.40 -16.41
C ASP A 116 -0.03 -2.59 -15.00
N LEU A 117 -0.78 -3.22 -14.09
CA LEU A 117 -0.32 -3.50 -12.73
C LEU A 117 0.94 -4.36 -12.74
N ALA A 118 1.02 -5.39 -13.60
CA ALA A 118 2.20 -6.23 -13.73
C ALA A 118 3.43 -5.43 -14.18
N MET A 119 3.26 -4.53 -15.14
CA MET A 119 4.33 -3.64 -15.60
C MET A 119 4.82 -2.74 -14.46
N TYR A 120 3.92 -2.01 -13.80
CA TYR A 120 4.28 -1.10 -12.71
C TYR A 120 4.95 -1.83 -11.54
N ASN A 121 4.41 -2.99 -11.15
CA ASN A 121 4.97 -3.81 -10.09
C ASN A 121 6.38 -4.32 -10.46
N SER A 122 6.64 -4.64 -11.74
CA SER A 122 7.97 -5.05 -12.19
C SER A 122 9.01 -3.94 -12.04
N PHE A 123 8.66 -2.68 -12.33
CA PHE A 123 9.53 -1.53 -12.07
C PHE A 123 9.82 -1.39 -10.57
N LEU A 124 8.80 -1.52 -9.73
CA LEU A 124 9.00 -1.45 -8.28
C LEU A 124 9.90 -2.57 -7.78
N ARG A 125 9.69 -3.83 -8.21
CA ARG A 125 10.56 -4.98 -7.84
C ARG A 125 12.01 -4.74 -8.22
N MET A 126 12.25 -4.29 -9.44
CA MET A 126 13.58 -3.96 -9.91
C MET A 126 14.24 -2.90 -9.00
N LYS A 127 13.51 -1.83 -8.70
CA LYS A 127 14.01 -0.76 -7.83
C LYS A 127 14.25 -1.21 -6.40
N LEU A 128 13.39 -2.07 -5.83
CA LEU A 128 13.62 -2.66 -4.51
C LEU A 128 14.89 -3.51 -4.48
N ILE A 129 15.08 -4.37 -5.47
CA ILE A 129 16.28 -5.21 -5.58
C ILE A 129 17.56 -4.36 -5.78
N GLU A 130 17.53 -3.35 -6.64
CA GLU A 130 18.65 -2.44 -6.87
C GLU A 130 19.09 -1.69 -5.59
N ASN A 131 18.16 -1.35 -4.71
CA ASN A 131 18.45 -0.51 -3.56
C ASN A 131 18.63 -1.28 -2.25
N PHE A 132 18.00 -2.44 -2.09
CA PHE A 132 18.01 -3.20 -0.84
C PHE A 132 18.53 -4.64 -0.97
N GLY A 133 18.73 -5.11 -2.20
CA GLY A 133 19.20 -6.47 -2.48
C GLY A 133 18.06 -7.47 -2.76
N THR A 134 18.40 -8.57 -3.42
CA THR A 134 17.42 -9.61 -3.80
C THR A 134 16.91 -10.37 -2.59
N ASP A 135 17.78 -10.63 -1.62
CA ASP A 135 17.48 -11.51 -0.48
C ASP A 135 16.49 -10.89 0.51
N CYS A 136 16.32 -9.57 0.46
CA CYS A 136 15.35 -8.88 1.32
C CYS A 136 13.91 -8.94 0.80
N LEU A 137 13.67 -9.26 -0.50
CA LEU A 137 12.38 -9.15 -1.15
C LEU A 137 11.62 -10.48 -1.18
N ASN A 138 10.46 -10.51 -0.53
CA ASN A 138 9.52 -11.62 -0.50
C ASN A 138 8.24 -11.25 -1.26
N ILE A 139 7.80 -12.11 -2.17
CA ILE A 139 6.55 -11.91 -2.92
C ILE A 139 5.45 -12.72 -2.24
N ILE A 140 4.48 -12.01 -1.66
CA ILE A 140 3.37 -12.58 -0.89
C ILE A 140 2.14 -12.69 -1.78
N SER A 141 1.50 -13.85 -1.82
CA SER A 141 0.26 -13.97 -2.58
C SER A 141 -0.90 -13.22 -1.90
N PRO A 142 -1.87 -12.67 -2.67
CA PRO A 142 -3.02 -11.98 -2.07
C PRO A 142 -3.83 -12.85 -1.09
N THR A 143 -3.88 -14.15 -1.32
CA THR A 143 -4.58 -15.10 -0.44
C THR A 143 -3.82 -15.37 0.85
N GLU A 144 -2.49 -15.27 0.83
CA GLU A 144 -1.62 -15.48 1.99
C GLU A 144 -1.77 -14.35 3.02
N GLY A 145 -1.69 -13.09 2.60
CA GLY A 145 -1.95 -11.95 3.47
C GLY A 145 -3.33 -12.00 4.13
N LYS A 146 -4.37 -12.31 3.33
CA LYS A 146 -5.73 -12.49 3.84
C LYS A 146 -5.85 -13.63 4.84
N LYS A 147 -5.22 -14.77 4.55
CA LYS A 147 -5.20 -15.93 5.46
C LYS A 147 -4.47 -15.59 6.75
N MET A 148 -3.39 -14.82 6.68
CA MET A 148 -2.64 -14.40 7.85
C MET A 148 -3.51 -13.56 8.79
N LEU A 149 -4.15 -12.50 8.30
CA LEU A 149 -4.90 -11.56 9.15
C LEU A 149 -6.29 -12.09 9.57
N PHE A 150 -7.02 -12.73 8.65
CA PHE A 150 -8.41 -13.15 8.88
C PHE A 150 -8.56 -14.66 9.13
N GLY A 151 -7.56 -15.46 8.73
CA GLY A 151 -7.61 -16.93 8.77
C GLY A 151 -8.17 -17.60 7.51
N LYS A 152 -8.67 -16.82 6.52
CA LYS A 152 -9.21 -17.34 5.24
C LYS A 152 -8.75 -16.48 4.07
N GLY A 153 -8.20 -17.10 3.02
CA GLY A 153 -7.74 -16.40 1.81
C GLY A 153 -8.86 -15.75 0.98
N SER A 154 -10.13 -16.08 1.26
CA SER A 154 -11.32 -15.50 0.63
C SER A 154 -11.91 -14.32 1.41
N ALA A 155 -11.21 -13.77 2.42
CA ALA A 155 -11.66 -12.65 3.20
C ALA A 155 -12.01 -11.44 2.32
N LYS A 156 -13.11 -10.77 2.66
CA LYS A 156 -13.50 -9.51 2.04
C LYS A 156 -12.78 -8.35 2.74
N LYS A 157 -12.80 -7.17 2.12
CA LYS A 157 -12.18 -5.96 2.68
C LYS A 157 -12.70 -5.63 4.09
N ASP A 158 -14.01 -5.72 4.28
CA ASP A 158 -14.64 -5.45 5.58
C ASP A 158 -14.14 -6.44 6.66
N ASP A 159 -13.98 -7.72 6.30
CA ASP A 159 -13.45 -8.75 7.20
C ASP A 159 -12.01 -8.45 7.62
N MET A 160 -11.19 -7.98 6.67
CA MET A 160 -9.79 -7.63 6.90
C MET A 160 -9.69 -6.42 7.84
N ILE A 161 -10.45 -5.35 7.56
CA ILE A 161 -10.46 -4.13 8.40
C ILE A 161 -10.99 -4.46 9.80
N GLN A 162 -12.06 -5.24 9.90
CA GLN A 162 -12.59 -5.63 11.20
C GLN A 162 -11.58 -6.48 11.99
N SER A 163 -10.85 -7.39 11.32
CA SER A 163 -9.79 -8.18 11.96
C SER A 163 -8.64 -7.32 12.47
N PHE A 164 -8.28 -6.28 11.73
CA PHE A 164 -7.30 -5.29 12.17
C PHE A 164 -7.79 -4.54 13.42
N ILE A 165 -9.03 -4.04 13.43
CA ILE A 165 -9.63 -3.35 14.57
C ILE A 165 -9.71 -4.27 15.82
N ASP A 166 -10.08 -5.53 15.62
CA ASP A 166 -10.21 -6.52 16.69
C ASP A 166 -8.86 -7.05 17.17
N ASN A 167 -7.76 -6.68 16.49
CA ASN A 167 -6.41 -7.18 16.76
C ASN A 167 -6.37 -8.72 16.84
N ARG A 168 -6.90 -9.40 15.82
CA ARG A 168 -7.04 -10.87 15.81
C ARG A 168 -5.73 -11.64 15.83
N LEU A 169 -4.60 -10.98 15.52
CA LEU A 169 -3.27 -11.58 15.62
C LEU A 169 -2.71 -11.57 17.05
N GLY A 170 -3.42 -10.93 18.00
CA GLY A 170 -2.95 -10.82 19.38
C GLY A 170 -1.66 -10.02 19.53
N ASP A 171 -1.43 -9.07 18.61
CA ASP A 171 -0.24 -8.24 18.57
C ASP A 171 -0.45 -7.00 19.44
N ASP A 172 -0.03 -7.05 20.69
CA ASP A 172 -0.17 -5.93 21.64
C ASP A 172 0.52 -4.65 21.17
N ILE A 173 1.49 -4.76 20.25
CA ILE A 173 2.25 -3.64 19.69
C ILE A 173 1.39 -2.88 18.68
N LEU A 174 0.55 -3.57 17.92
CA LEU A 174 -0.40 -2.95 17.01
C LEU A 174 -1.32 -1.95 17.72
N ILE A 175 -1.73 -2.25 18.95
CA ILE A 175 -2.59 -1.38 19.79
C ILE A 175 -1.98 0.02 19.96
N LYS A 176 -0.66 0.14 19.88
CA LYS A 176 0.06 1.42 19.95
C LYS A 176 0.12 2.17 18.63
N SER A 177 -0.22 1.55 17.50
CA SER A 177 -0.17 2.22 16.20
C SER A 177 -1.22 3.34 16.11
N ALA A 178 -0.84 4.48 15.54
CA ALA A 178 -1.75 5.61 15.37
C ALA A 178 -2.95 5.26 14.48
N LEU A 179 -2.73 4.44 13.43
CA LEU A 179 -3.80 3.98 12.55
C LEU A 179 -4.80 3.08 13.28
N TRP A 180 -4.34 2.14 14.10
CA TRP A 180 -5.22 1.28 14.87
C TRP A 180 -6.08 2.07 15.84
N GLN A 181 -5.48 3.03 16.57
CA GLN A 181 -6.19 3.92 17.48
C GLN A 181 -7.27 4.73 16.74
N TYR A 182 -6.93 5.28 15.58
CA TYR A 182 -7.87 6.00 14.73
C TYR A 182 -9.06 5.13 14.34
N CYS A 183 -8.81 3.93 13.81
CA CYS A 183 -9.86 3.00 13.39
C CYS A 183 -10.74 2.56 14.57
N LYS A 184 -10.16 2.34 15.75
CA LYS A 184 -10.88 1.93 16.95
C LYS A 184 -11.81 3.02 17.47
N ILE A 185 -11.39 4.30 17.46
CA ILE A 185 -12.13 5.43 18.02
C ILE A 185 -13.22 5.91 17.05
N ASN A 186 -12.89 6.06 15.77
CA ASN A 186 -13.77 6.71 14.81
C ASN A 186 -14.68 5.74 14.06
N GLY A 187 -14.43 4.44 14.17
CA GLY A 187 -15.03 3.44 13.29
C GLY A 187 -14.58 3.62 11.85
N VAL A 188 -15.01 2.72 10.98
CA VAL A 188 -14.68 2.74 9.55
C VAL A 188 -15.97 2.63 8.75
N ASP A 189 -16.15 3.52 7.76
CA ASP A 189 -17.22 3.38 6.77
C ASP A 189 -16.80 2.37 5.70
N PHE A 190 -17.17 1.12 5.90
CA PHE A 190 -16.84 0.00 5.01
C PHE A 190 -17.40 0.14 3.58
N LYS A 191 -18.27 1.10 3.30
CA LYS A 191 -18.75 1.36 1.93
C LYS A 191 -17.70 2.05 1.06
N GLN A 192 -16.73 2.72 1.71
CA GLN A 192 -15.64 3.40 1.03
C GLN A 192 -14.34 3.27 1.83
N PRO A 193 -13.76 2.09 1.89
CA PRO A 193 -12.67 1.77 2.81
C PRO A 193 -11.30 2.41 2.47
N LYS A 194 -11.12 3.04 1.30
CA LYS A 194 -9.83 3.63 0.92
C LYS A 194 -9.50 4.92 1.68
N PRO A 195 -8.25 5.08 2.13
CA PRO A 195 -7.08 4.18 1.97
C PRO A 195 -6.95 3.12 3.06
N ILE A 196 -7.90 2.99 3.98
CA ILE A 196 -7.78 2.10 5.15
C ILE A 196 -7.60 0.64 4.72
N ASP A 197 -8.33 0.18 3.70
CA ASP A 197 -8.21 -1.18 3.19
C ASP A 197 -6.80 -1.47 2.66
N ASP A 198 -6.23 -0.56 1.87
CA ASP A 198 -4.88 -0.71 1.31
C ASP A 198 -3.81 -0.72 2.45
N LEU A 199 -3.99 0.10 3.48
CA LEU A 199 -3.10 0.14 4.65
C LEU A 199 -3.18 -1.16 5.48
N VAL A 200 -4.38 -1.71 5.64
CA VAL A 200 -4.59 -2.98 6.34
C VAL A 200 -4.04 -4.15 5.52
N ASP A 201 -4.17 -4.13 4.18
CA ASP A 201 -3.57 -5.13 3.31
C ASP A 201 -2.02 -5.07 3.39
N ALA A 202 -1.42 -3.87 3.42
CA ALA A 202 0.02 -3.70 3.63
C ALA A 202 0.49 -4.26 5.00
N TYR A 203 -0.30 -4.07 6.06
CA TYR A 203 -0.04 -4.69 7.36
C TYR A 203 -0.11 -6.22 7.29
N ALA A 204 -1.12 -6.78 6.63
CA ALA A 204 -1.26 -8.23 6.48
C ALA A 204 -0.07 -8.85 5.71
N ILE A 205 0.43 -8.16 4.68
CA ILE A 205 1.63 -8.54 3.93
C ILE A 205 2.85 -8.51 4.84
N LEU A 206 3.04 -7.45 5.63
CA LEU A 206 4.13 -7.36 6.60
C LEU A 206 4.11 -8.53 7.60
N LYS A 207 2.95 -8.91 8.09
CA LYS A 207 2.81 -10.04 9.05
C LYS A 207 2.99 -11.41 8.40
N SER A 208 3.11 -11.49 7.08
CA SER A 208 3.35 -12.73 6.33
C SER A 208 4.84 -13.05 6.09
N ILE A 209 5.74 -12.16 6.54
CA ILE A 209 7.20 -12.27 6.39
C ILE A 209 7.92 -12.41 7.72
#